data_117dc78f9f20ca0ffb4c056f0941d28a
#
_entry.id   117dc78f9f20ca0ffb4c056f0941d28a
#
_cell.length_a   1.000
_cell.length_b   1.000
_cell.length_c   1.000
_cell.angle_alpha   90.00
_cell.angle_beta   90.00
_cell.angle_gamma   90.00
#
_symmetry.space_group_name_H-M   'P 1'
#
loop_
_entity.id
_entity.type
_entity.pdbx_description
1 polymer ?
#
loop_
_entity_poly.entity_id
_entity_poly.type
_entity_poly.pdbx_seq_one_letter_code
_entity_poly.pdbx_strand_id
1 'polypeptide(L)' 'LSVLLPDTTVGHRARLTRCVVDSDCEIPPGMVVGEDPVEDARRFRHTENGVTLITRKMLDRLT' A
#
# COMPACT_ATOMS: atom_id res chain seq x y z
N LEU A 1 -7.33 -2.59 -9.40
CA LEU A 1 -6.31 -3.61 -9.66
C LEU A 1 -5.19 -3.51 -8.64
N SER A 2 -4.95 -4.56 -7.89
CA SER A 2 -3.88 -4.59 -6.88
C SER A 2 -3.18 -5.94 -6.94
N VAL A 3 -1.88 -5.93 -6.67
CA VAL A 3 -1.08 -7.15 -6.62
C VAL A 3 -0.54 -7.30 -5.20
N LEU A 4 -0.83 -8.44 -4.58
CA LEU A 4 -0.35 -8.75 -3.24
C LEU A 4 0.63 -9.91 -3.35
N LEU A 5 1.87 -9.68 -2.94
CA LEU A 5 2.88 -10.72 -2.94
C LEU A 5 2.70 -11.66 -1.72
N PRO A 6 3.38 -12.82 -1.70
CA PRO A 6 3.21 -13.78 -0.62
C PRO A 6 3.43 -13.19 0.78
N ASP A 7 2.73 -13.77 1.75
CA ASP A 7 2.84 -13.38 3.16
C ASP A 7 2.36 -11.95 3.46
N THR A 8 1.47 -11.44 2.60
CA THR A 8 0.86 -10.14 2.81
C THR A 8 -0.48 -10.31 3.52
N THR A 9 -0.71 -9.52 4.55
CA THR A 9 -1.97 -9.50 5.28
C THR A 9 -2.63 -8.14 5.11
N VAL A 10 -3.93 -8.16 4.80
CA VAL A 10 -4.71 -6.94 4.63
C VAL A 10 -5.75 -6.85 5.73
N GLY A 11 -5.73 -5.77 6.49
CA GLY A 11 -6.67 -5.57 7.58
C GLY A 11 -8.09 -5.26 7.12
N HIS A 12 -9.02 -5.29 8.06
CA HIS A 12 -10.44 -5.01 7.77
C HIS A 12 -10.62 -3.59 7.23
N ARG A 13 -11.48 -3.45 6.23
CA ARG A 13 -11.81 -2.16 5.63
C ARG A 13 -10.64 -1.44 4.98
N ALA A 14 -9.52 -2.10 4.81
CA ALA A 14 -8.43 -1.54 4.02
C ALA A 14 -8.84 -1.51 2.55
N ARG A 15 -8.56 -0.40 1.89
CA ARG A 15 -8.91 -0.21 0.48
C ARG A 15 -7.64 0.03 -0.32
N LEU A 16 -7.32 -0.88 -1.20
CA LEU A 16 -6.11 -0.80 -2.01
C LEU A 16 -6.51 -0.73 -3.48
N THR A 17 -6.10 0.34 -4.14
CA THR A 17 -6.40 0.56 -5.54
C THR A 17 -5.11 0.83 -6.29
N ARG A 18 -4.88 0.11 -7.37
CA ARG A 18 -3.69 0.26 -8.21
C ARG A 18 -2.41 0.27 -7.39
N CYS A 19 -2.20 -0.76 -6.58
CA CYS A 19 -0.99 -0.84 -5.79
C CYS A 19 -0.39 -2.23 -5.84
N VAL A 20 0.91 -2.27 -5.58
CA VAL A 20 1.67 -3.51 -5.44
C VAL A 20 2.19 -3.54 -4.01
N VAL A 21 1.82 -4.57 -3.27
CA VAL A 21 2.24 -4.74 -1.88
C VAL A 21 3.31 -5.81 -1.84
N ASP A 22 4.49 -5.44 -1.34
CA ASP A 22 5.61 -6.35 -1.24
C ASP A 22 5.33 -7.48 -0.25
N SER A 23 6.14 -8.53 -0.28
CA SER A 23 5.97 -9.66 0.63
C SER A 23 6.25 -9.25 2.08
N ASP A 24 5.71 -10.03 3.01
CA ASP A 24 5.86 -9.79 4.45
C ASP A 24 5.31 -8.45 4.92
N CYS A 25 4.36 -7.89 4.19
CA CYS A 25 3.72 -6.63 4.57
C CYS A 25 2.42 -6.90 5.32
N GLU A 26 2.11 -6.03 6.26
CA GLU A 26 0.87 -6.10 7.01
C GLU A 26 0.16 -4.76 6.88
N ILE A 27 -0.94 -4.76 6.14
CA ILE A 27 -1.72 -3.54 5.91
C ILE A 27 -2.68 -3.36 7.09
N PRO A 28 -2.56 -2.26 7.83
CA PRO A 28 -3.45 -2.02 8.98
C PRO A 28 -4.90 -1.82 8.56
N PRO A 29 -5.84 -2.11 9.46
CA PRO A 29 -7.26 -1.91 9.17
C PRO A 29 -7.56 -0.45 8.84
N GLY A 30 -8.44 -0.25 7.87
CA GLY A 30 -8.89 1.08 7.50
C GLY A 30 -7.92 1.89 6.65
N MET A 31 -6.78 1.31 6.28
CA MET A 31 -5.84 2.01 5.42
C MET A 31 -6.40 2.14 4.01
N VAL A 32 -6.32 3.35 3.46
CA VAL A 32 -6.78 3.64 2.10
C VAL A 32 -5.57 4.02 1.25
N VAL A 33 -5.35 3.30 0.18
CA VAL A 33 -4.25 3.53 -0.75
C VAL A 33 -4.79 3.55 -2.18
N GLY A 34 -4.34 4.51 -2.96
CA GLY A 34 -4.72 4.62 -4.36
C GLY A 34 -5.89 5.52 -4.64
N GLU A 35 -6.52 6.10 -3.61
CA GLU A 35 -7.64 7.01 -3.79
C GLU A 35 -7.22 8.49 -3.63
N ASP A 36 -6.17 8.75 -2.86
CA ASP A 36 -5.65 10.10 -2.67
C ASP A 36 -4.19 10.15 -3.12
N PRO A 37 -3.92 10.61 -4.34
CA PRO A 37 -2.55 10.61 -4.87
C PRO A 37 -1.58 11.47 -4.07
N VAL A 38 -2.05 12.53 -3.44
CA VAL A 38 -1.18 13.39 -2.63
C VAL A 38 -0.73 12.68 -1.38
N GLU A 39 -1.66 12.06 -0.65
CA GLU A 39 -1.33 11.30 0.55
C GLU A 39 -0.49 10.08 0.23
N ASP A 40 -0.83 9.39 -0.86
CA ASP A 40 -0.09 8.20 -1.28
C ASP A 40 1.35 8.55 -1.62
N ALA A 41 1.58 9.66 -2.31
CA ALA A 41 2.92 10.10 -2.67
C ALA A 41 3.76 10.45 -1.43
N ARG A 42 3.13 10.91 -0.37
CA ARG A 42 3.81 11.22 0.90
C ARG A 42 4.15 9.97 1.69
N ARG A 43 3.33 8.93 1.59
CA ARG A 43 3.51 7.69 2.36
C ARG A 43 4.26 6.62 1.59
N PHE A 44 4.03 6.54 0.29
CA PHE A 44 4.56 5.46 -0.55
C PHE A 44 5.15 6.02 -1.84
N ARG A 45 5.74 5.12 -2.61
CA ARG A 45 6.27 5.49 -3.93
C ARG A 45 5.24 5.21 -5.01
N HIS A 46 5.16 6.12 -5.97
CA HIS A 46 4.36 5.93 -7.16
C HIS A 46 5.25 5.59 -8.35
N THR A 47 4.77 4.72 -9.21
CA THR A 47 5.41 4.49 -10.51
C THR A 47 4.87 5.50 -11.52
N GLU A 48 5.50 5.55 -12.69
CA GLU A 48 5.05 6.42 -13.77
C GLU A 48 3.63 6.11 -14.24
N ASN A 49 3.22 4.87 -14.06
CA ASN A 49 1.88 4.42 -14.46
C ASN A 49 0.80 4.68 -13.40
N GLY A 50 1.15 5.37 -12.34
CA GLY A 50 0.20 5.67 -11.27
C GLY A 50 -0.04 4.52 -10.31
N VAL A 51 0.87 3.54 -10.29
CA VAL A 51 0.78 2.42 -9.36
C VAL A 51 1.56 2.75 -8.09
N THR A 52 0.95 2.50 -6.95
CA THR A 52 1.58 2.75 -5.65
C THR A 52 2.33 1.50 -5.19
N LEU A 53 3.57 1.67 -4.78
CA LEU A 53 4.38 0.58 -4.24
C LEU A 53 4.41 0.67 -2.73
N ILE A 54 4.06 -0.43 -2.07
CA ILE A 54 4.04 -0.50 -0.62
C ILE A 54 5.06 -1.55 -0.18
N THR A 55 6.01 -1.12 0.63
CA THR A 55 7.02 -2.01 1.19
C THR A 55 6.91 -2.04 2.71
N ARG A 56 7.46 -3.08 3.32
CA ARG A 56 7.46 -3.21 4.77
C ARG A 56 8.12 -2.02 5.46
N LYS A 57 9.21 -1.53 4.90
CA LYS A 57 9.90 -0.37 5.47
C LYS A 57 9.03 0.86 5.48
N MET A 58 8.25 1.05 4.44
CA MET A 58 7.35 2.20 4.37
C MET A 58 6.23 2.10 5.40
N LEU A 59 5.70 0.89 5.60
CA LEU A 59 4.67 0.67 6.61
C LEU A 59 5.24 0.87 8.02
N ASP A 60 6.46 0.44 8.27
CA ASP A 60 7.11 0.61 9.57
C ASP A 60 7.29 2.08 9.93
N ARG A 61 7.49 2.94 8.94
CA ARG A 61 7.61 4.38 9.16
C ARG A 61 6.32 5.05 9.59
N LEU A 62 5.19 4.42 9.27
CA LEU A 62 3.88 4.98 9.58
C LEU A 62 3.39 4.63 10.99
N THR A 63 4.03 3.69 11.63
CA THR A 63 3.62 3.22 12.96
C THR A 63 4.57 3.65 14.07
#